data_d615af4b2c271353ff8a7a87fa586f69
#
_entry.id   d615af4b2c271353ff8a7a87fa586f69
#
_cell.length_a   1.000
_cell.length_b   1.000
_cell.length_c   1.000
_cell.angle_alpha   90.00
_cell.angle_beta   90.00
_cell.angle_gamma   90.00
#
_symmetry.space_group_name_H-M   'P 1'
#
loop_
_entity.id
_entity.type
_entity.pdbx_description
1 polymer ?
#
loop_
_entity_poly.entity_id
_entity_poly.type
_entity_poly.pdbx_seq_one_letter_code
_entity_poly.pdbx_strand_id
1 'polypeptide(L)'
;MLYTYPHYYKKFRCIASACEDTCCAGWAITIDPKSLKKYRQAEGGMKTRLQESVDWKQKCFKQRDHRCAFLNEENLCDLYMGMGPDSLCWTCKTYPRHIEVFDGVREVSLCLSCIEAARIILGTKEPVCFLSSENDKEESCEDEDFDFFLYTKLGEVRDVIFEILENRNLSSELRMAMCLALAHDLQRRVRDEKLYEVDGLLERYRVGSMCRAVQAEEHAQEVKNTEKAGNAEKDAADIDQTVPGSAGGVVERFCRRLASAGLGQYSRFETASELFAVFEKMEPLDAAWPARRDGMDEILYGAGRETYEANRRAFLDANGTRMELLREQIMVYFVFGYFCGAVYNDNPYGKMKLAVAATVLVEEMLMAEWLQEKTQGTLQGASGSQEDALAAGDTERDTVPVVQNKIRGKVPGYALPEAQIVDLVHCFSREVEHSDENRGLLEDELVKREEFCLRALLAASVEWK
;
A
#
# COMPACT_ATOMS: atom_id res chain seq x y z
N MET A 1 -9.69 -22.57 13.52
CA MET A 1 -9.12 -21.62 12.55
C MET A 1 -8.61 -20.40 13.28
N LEU A 2 -7.35 -20.03 13.02
CA LEU A 2 -6.72 -18.83 13.56
C LEU A 2 -7.02 -17.63 12.63
N TYR A 3 -7.54 -16.52 13.21
CA TYR A 3 -7.74 -15.26 12.48
C TYR A 3 -6.69 -14.26 12.94
N THR A 4 -5.99 -13.64 11.99
CA THR A 4 -5.03 -12.57 12.25
C THR A 4 -5.45 -11.30 11.52
N TYR A 5 -5.42 -10.16 12.19
CA TYR A 5 -5.85 -8.87 11.63
C TYR A 5 -5.11 -7.70 12.29
N PRO A 6 -4.89 -6.57 11.59
CA PRO A 6 -4.29 -5.39 12.18
C PRO A 6 -5.23 -4.74 13.22
N HIS A 7 -4.68 -4.16 14.28
CA HIS A 7 -5.42 -3.61 15.42
C HIS A 7 -6.49 -2.57 15.03
N TYR A 8 -6.31 -1.87 13.92
CA TYR A 8 -7.27 -0.88 13.41
C TYR A 8 -8.45 -1.51 12.65
N TYR A 9 -8.39 -2.81 12.30
CA TYR A 9 -9.40 -3.49 11.47
C TYR A 9 -10.83 -3.29 11.96
N LYS A 10 -11.05 -3.39 13.26
CA LYS A 10 -12.38 -3.27 13.88
C LYS A 10 -12.92 -1.84 13.91
N LYS A 11 -12.10 -0.83 13.59
CA LYS A 11 -12.53 0.59 13.51
C LYS A 11 -13.36 0.88 12.26
N PHE A 12 -13.21 0.06 11.22
CA PHE A 12 -13.92 0.28 9.96
C PHE A 12 -15.44 0.19 10.10
N ARG A 13 -16.12 1.20 9.54
CA ARG A 13 -17.56 1.25 9.32
C ARG A 13 -17.82 1.89 7.97
N CYS A 14 -18.65 1.23 7.12
CA CYS A 14 -19.06 1.81 5.84
C CYS A 14 -19.90 3.07 6.08
N ILE A 15 -19.55 4.17 5.42
CA ILE A 15 -20.24 5.45 5.50
C ILE A 15 -21.37 5.63 4.47
N ALA A 16 -21.66 4.58 3.69
CA ALA A 16 -22.77 4.49 2.75
C ALA A 16 -22.87 5.70 1.80
N SER A 17 -24.01 6.42 1.79
CA SER A 17 -24.26 7.58 0.91
C SER A 17 -23.32 8.77 1.15
N ALA A 18 -22.64 8.84 2.30
CA ALA A 18 -21.64 9.87 2.58
C ALA A 18 -20.26 9.55 1.95
N CYS A 19 -20.13 8.40 1.26
CA CYS A 19 -18.89 8.01 0.60
C CYS A 19 -18.65 8.85 -0.66
N GLU A 20 -17.50 9.49 -0.74
CA GLU A 20 -17.08 10.34 -1.86
C GLU A 20 -16.77 9.50 -3.12
N ASP A 21 -16.25 8.28 -2.90
CA ASP A 21 -15.94 7.34 -3.96
C ASP A 21 -16.50 5.95 -3.67
N THR A 22 -17.67 5.68 -4.27
CA THR A 22 -18.41 4.46 -3.99
C THR A 22 -17.75 3.20 -4.57
N CYS A 23 -17.64 2.16 -3.74
CA CYS A 23 -17.18 0.83 -4.18
C CYS A 23 -18.14 0.14 -5.18
N CYS A 24 -19.29 0.73 -5.47
CA CYS A 24 -20.25 0.24 -6.46
C CYS A 24 -19.99 0.83 -7.86
N ALA A 25 -18.80 1.38 -8.13
CA ALA A 25 -18.43 1.97 -9.41
C ALA A 25 -17.02 1.58 -9.83
N GLY A 26 -16.76 1.58 -11.14
CA GLY A 26 -15.42 1.45 -11.74
C GLY A 26 -14.90 0.02 -11.89
N TRP A 27 -15.57 -1.02 -11.43
CA TRP A 27 -15.10 -2.40 -11.54
C TRP A 27 -16.22 -3.44 -11.63
N ALA A 28 -15.92 -4.61 -12.18
CA ALA A 28 -16.87 -5.70 -12.32
C ALA A 28 -17.07 -6.44 -11.00
N ILE A 29 -18.21 -6.22 -10.34
CA ILE A 29 -18.53 -6.87 -9.06
C ILE A 29 -18.98 -8.31 -9.33
N THR A 30 -18.11 -9.27 -9.05
CA THR A 30 -18.39 -10.69 -9.22
C THR A 30 -19.41 -11.20 -8.20
N ILE A 31 -20.23 -12.16 -8.61
CA ILE A 31 -21.31 -12.74 -7.79
C ILE A 31 -21.00 -14.21 -7.56
N ASP A 32 -20.90 -14.61 -6.30
CA ASP A 32 -20.64 -15.98 -5.90
C ASP A 32 -21.81 -16.93 -6.29
N PRO A 33 -21.54 -18.25 -6.46
CA PRO A 33 -22.52 -19.23 -6.93
C PRO A 33 -23.77 -19.31 -6.04
N LYS A 34 -23.61 -19.12 -4.72
CA LYS A 34 -24.71 -19.17 -3.73
C LYS A 34 -25.63 -17.97 -3.94
N SER A 35 -25.07 -16.79 -4.12
CA SER A 35 -25.84 -15.55 -4.39
C SER A 35 -26.52 -15.60 -5.77
N LEU A 36 -25.84 -16.11 -6.82
CA LEU A 36 -26.47 -16.33 -8.12
C LEU A 36 -27.69 -17.23 -8.06
N LYS A 37 -27.60 -18.34 -7.29
CA LYS A 37 -28.75 -19.23 -7.07
C LYS A 37 -29.91 -18.51 -6.37
N LYS A 38 -29.61 -17.71 -5.35
CA LYS A 38 -30.58 -16.89 -4.62
C LYS A 38 -31.25 -15.86 -5.54
N TYR A 39 -30.50 -15.19 -6.39
CA TYR A 39 -31.02 -14.17 -7.32
C TYR A 39 -31.93 -14.78 -8.41
N ARG A 40 -31.67 -16.01 -8.87
CA ARG A 40 -32.54 -16.73 -9.78
C ARG A 40 -33.88 -17.10 -9.16
N GLN A 41 -33.91 -17.29 -7.85
CA GLN A 41 -35.11 -17.68 -7.09
C GLN A 41 -35.86 -16.47 -6.52
N ALA A 42 -35.37 -15.24 -6.73
CA ALA A 42 -36.01 -14.04 -6.21
C ALA A 42 -37.42 -13.88 -6.80
N GLU A 43 -38.34 -13.39 -5.98
CA GLU A 43 -39.75 -13.15 -6.36
C GLU A 43 -40.09 -11.66 -6.22
N GLY A 44 -41.26 -11.28 -6.71
CA GLY A 44 -41.74 -9.90 -6.61
C GLY A 44 -41.03 -8.90 -7.49
N GLY A 45 -41.03 -7.61 -7.11
CA GLY A 45 -40.52 -6.50 -7.92
C GLY A 45 -38.99 -6.58 -8.19
N MET A 46 -38.24 -7.21 -7.31
CA MET A 46 -36.78 -7.38 -7.48
C MET A 46 -36.40 -8.46 -8.50
N LYS A 47 -37.33 -9.38 -8.84
CA LYS A 47 -37.07 -10.45 -9.81
C LYS A 47 -36.68 -9.90 -11.17
N THR A 48 -37.51 -9.02 -11.74
CA THR A 48 -37.28 -8.41 -13.05
C THR A 48 -35.97 -7.60 -13.03
N ARG A 49 -35.77 -6.79 -11.98
CA ARG A 49 -34.57 -5.97 -11.86
C ARG A 49 -33.26 -6.81 -11.76
N LEU A 50 -33.29 -7.93 -11.02
CA LEU A 50 -32.17 -8.87 -10.98
C LEU A 50 -31.91 -9.52 -12.34
N GLN A 51 -32.96 -9.91 -13.07
CA GLN A 51 -32.81 -10.50 -14.41
C GLN A 51 -32.16 -9.52 -15.39
N GLU A 52 -32.49 -8.24 -15.32
CA GLU A 52 -31.96 -7.19 -16.18
C GLU A 52 -30.57 -6.71 -15.78
N SER A 53 -30.26 -6.71 -14.49
CA SER A 53 -29.06 -6.07 -13.91
C SER A 53 -27.91 -7.05 -13.60
N VAL A 54 -28.13 -8.36 -13.73
CA VAL A 54 -27.08 -9.37 -13.60
C VAL A 54 -26.65 -9.85 -14.98
N ASP A 55 -25.35 -9.88 -15.21
CA ASP A 55 -24.76 -10.64 -16.31
C ASP A 55 -24.58 -12.10 -15.86
N TRP A 56 -25.52 -12.94 -16.29
CA TRP A 56 -25.57 -14.35 -15.91
C TRP A 56 -24.45 -15.18 -16.52
N LYS A 57 -23.83 -14.72 -17.63
CA LYS A 57 -22.72 -15.38 -18.29
C LYS A 57 -21.41 -15.06 -17.59
N GLN A 58 -21.17 -13.80 -17.35
CA GLN A 58 -19.96 -13.31 -16.65
C GLN A 58 -20.06 -13.44 -15.13
N LYS A 59 -21.26 -13.72 -14.59
CA LYS A 59 -21.53 -13.85 -13.15
C LYS A 59 -21.17 -12.58 -12.37
N CYS A 60 -21.49 -11.41 -12.90
CA CYS A 60 -21.24 -10.12 -12.26
C CYS A 60 -22.48 -9.21 -12.35
N PHE A 61 -22.50 -8.14 -11.59
CA PHE A 61 -23.48 -7.08 -11.78
C PHE A 61 -23.13 -6.26 -13.01
N LYS A 62 -24.13 -5.94 -13.84
CA LYS A 62 -23.94 -5.04 -14.97
C LYS A 62 -23.63 -3.64 -14.49
N GLN A 63 -22.82 -2.94 -15.26
CA GLN A 63 -22.50 -1.53 -15.07
C GLN A 63 -23.32 -0.67 -16.03
N ARG A 64 -23.77 0.51 -15.58
CA ARG A 64 -24.35 1.58 -16.39
C ARG A 64 -23.55 2.84 -16.10
N ASP A 65 -22.91 3.40 -17.08
CA ASP A 65 -22.01 4.56 -16.91
C ASP A 65 -20.97 4.32 -15.80
N HIS A 66 -20.29 3.16 -15.85
CA HIS A 66 -19.32 2.69 -14.84
C HIS A 66 -19.87 2.53 -13.42
N ARG A 67 -21.19 2.52 -13.22
CA ARG A 67 -21.86 2.36 -11.93
C ARG A 67 -22.63 1.04 -11.89
N CYS A 68 -22.62 0.35 -10.76
CA CYS A 68 -23.43 -0.85 -10.56
C CYS A 68 -24.90 -0.56 -10.85
N ALA A 69 -25.58 -1.44 -11.60
CA ALA A 69 -26.98 -1.28 -11.95
C ALA A 69 -27.95 -1.21 -10.74
N PHE A 70 -27.48 -1.57 -9.54
CA PHE A 70 -28.23 -1.44 -8.30
C PHE A 70 -27.88 -0.18 -7.50
N LEU A 71 -26.91 0.64 -7.93
CA LEU A 71 -26.59 1.90 -7.28
C LEU A 71 -27.56 2.98 -7.78
N ASN A 72 -28.33 3.58 -6.87
CA ASN A 72 -29.28 4.63 -7.21
C ASN A 72 -28.65 6.05 -7.21
N GLU A 73 -29.46 7.06 -7.48
CA GLU A 73 -29.02 8.47 -7.55
C GLU A 73 -28.54 9.02 -6.20
N GLU A 74 -28.99 8.42 -5.08
CA GLU A 74 -28.60 8.79 -3.72
C GLU A 74 -27.35 8.03 -3.25
N ASN A 75 -26.64 7.33 -4.16
CA ASN A 75 -25.49 6.47 -3.84
C ASN A 75 -25.81 5.34 -2.85
N LEU A 76 -27.05 4.85 -2.85
CA LEU A 76 -27.49 3.70 -2.06
C LEU A 76 -27.75 2.49 -2.93
N CYS A 77 -27.58 1.30 -2.36
CA CYS A 77 -27.82 0.04 -3.05
C CYS A 77 -29.29 -0.39 -2.96
N ASP A 78 -30.01 -0.36 -4.10
CA ASP A 78 -31.41 -0.77 -4.16
C ASP A 78 -31.61 -2.26 -3.84
N LEU A 79 -30.62 -3.11 -4.12
CA LEU A 79 -30.67 -4.52 -3.72
C LEU A 79 -30.68 -4.67 -2.19
N TYR A 80 -29.81 -3.88 -1.51
CA TYR A 80 -29.77 -3.84 -0.04
C TYR A 80 -31.08 -3.29 0.53
N MET A 81 -31.58 -2.18 -0.02
CA MET A 81 -32.82 -1.55 0.46
C MET A 81 -34.04 -2.40 0.22
N GLY A 82 -34.12 -3.06 -0.93
CA GLY A 82 -35.30 -3.87 -1.31
C GLY A 82 -35.36 -5.26 -0.72
N MET A 83 -34.21 -5.88 -0.41
CA MET A 83 -34.11 -7.27 0.04
C MET A 83 -33.30 -7.46 1.33
N GLY A 84 -32.78 -6.38 1.92
CA GLY A 84 -32.00 -6.39 3.15
C GLY A 84 -30.53 -6.83 2.97
N PRO A 85 -29.73 -6.79 4.06
CA PRO A 85 -28.29 -7.06 4.03
C PRO A 85 -27.92 -8.47 3.55
N ASP A 86 -28.79 -9.43 3.80
CA ASP A 86 -28.55 -10.82 3.39
C ASP A 86 -28.65 -11.02 1.88
N SER A 87 -29.20 -10.06 1.14
CA SER A 87 -29.28 -10.11 -0.32
C SER A 87 -27.94 -9.84 -1.01
N LEU A 88 -27.02 -9.18 -0.36
CA LEU A 88 -25.71 -8.88 -0.93
C LEU A 88 -24.93 -10.15 -1.27
N CYS A 89 -24.21 -10.16 -2.38
CA CYS A 89 -23.25 -11.21 -2.72
C CYS A 89 -22.03 -11.16 -1.80
N TRP A 90 -21.20 -12.21 -1.86
CA TRP A 90 -20.00 -12.32 -1.03
C TRP A 90 -19.10 -11.08 -1.18
N THR A 91 -18.79 -10.70 -2.41
CA THR A 91 -17.96 -9.52 -2.72
C THR A 91 -18.51 -8.26 -2.06
N CYS A 92 -19.80 -7.95 -2.21
CA CYS A 92 -20.42 -6.77 -1.60
C CYS A 92 -20.45 -6.82 -0.07
N LYS A 93 -20.54 -8.02 0.53
CA LYS A 93 -20.54 -8.20 2.00
C LYS A 93 -19.16 -8.05 2.60
N THR A 94 -18.14 -8.51 1.90
CA THR A 94 -16.77 -8.57 2.41
C THR A 94 -15.99 -7.31 2.15
N TYR A 95 -16.20 -6.64 1.01
CA TYR A 95 -15.49 -5.40 0.69
C TYR A 95 -15.68 -4.33 1.80
N PRO A 96 -14.65 -3.64 2.21
CA PRO A 96 -13.28 -3.60 1.69
C PRO A 96 -12.31 -4.54 2.44
N ARG A 97 -12.74 -5.72 2.79
CA ARG A 97 -11.87 -6.69 3.48
C ARG A 97 -11.09 -7.51 2.47
N HIS A 98 -9.78 -7.47 2.59
CA HIS A 98 -8.88 -8.40 1.93
C HIS A 98 -8.71 -9.63 2.83
N ILE A 99 -8.90 -10.81 2.29
CA ILE A 99 -8.89 -12.07 3.06
C ILE A 99 -7.97 -13.04 2.35
N GLU A 100 -6.86 -13.39 3.01
CA GLU A 100 -5.99 -14.48 2.61
C GLU A 100 -6.28 -15.70 3.49
N VAL A 101 -6.33 -16.86 2.86
CA VAL A 101 -6.62 -18.13 3.53
C VAL A 101 -5.42 -19.05 3.34
N PHE A 102 -4.82 -19.44 4.44
CA PHE A 102 -3.75 -20.43 4.50
C PHE A 102 -4.26 -21.64 5.27
N ASP A 103 -3.51 -22.74 5.31
CA ASP A 103 -3.92 -23.92 6.05
C ASP A 103 -4.13 -23.61 7.56
N GLY A 104 -5.37 -23.66 8.00
CA GLY A 104 -5.76 -23.35 9.38
C GLY A 104 -5.65 -21.89 9.81
N VAL A 105 -5.20 -20.98 8.93
CA VAL A 105 -5.03 -19.54 9.22
C VAL A 105 -5.79 -18.68 8.21
N ARG A 106 -6.45 -17.65 8.71
CA ARG A 106 -7.08 -16.60 7.89
C ARG A 106 -6.57 -15.23 8.29
N GLU A 107 -5.91 -14.56 7.36
CA GLU A 107 -5.45 -13.19 7.53
C GLU A 107 -6.46 -12.23 6.92
N VAL A 108 -6.87 -11.23 7.68
CA VAL A 108 -7.92 -10.28 7.26
C VAL A 108 -7.43 -8.85 7.43
N SER A 109 -7.44 -8.08 6.36
CA SER A 109 -7.09 -6.66 6.35
C SER A 109 -8.20 -5.81 5.72
N LEU A 110 -7.96 -4.51 5.61
CA LEU A 110 -8.81 -3.56 4.87
C LEU A 110 -8.06 -3.14 3.60
N CYS A 111 -8.78 -2.95 2.48
CA CYS A 111 -8.19 -2.48 1.23
C CYS A 111 -8.06 -0.96 1.21
N LEU A 112 -6.91 -0.44 0.79
CA LEU A 112 -6.68 0.98 0.54
C LEU A 112 -7.58 1.53 -0.58
N SER A 113 -8.08 0.67 -1.44
CA SER A 113 -9.06 0.99 -2.49
C SER A 113 -10.45 1.39 -1.98
N CYS A 114 -10.68 1.40 -0.68
CA CYS A 114 -11.83 2.03 -0.04
C CYS A 114 -11.36 3.30 0.67
N ILE A 115 -11.89 4.46 0.30
CA ILE A 115 -11.48 5.76 0.83
C ILE A 115 -11.56 5.84 2.36
N GLU A 116 -12.59 5.25 2.97
CA GLU A 116 -12.74 5.22 4.42
C GLU A 116 -11.74 4.26 5.09
N ALA A 117 -11.46 3.13 4.47
CA ALA A 117 -10.40 2.23 4.93
C ALA A 117 -9.01 2.89 4.80
N ALA A 118 -8.75 3.60 3.69
CA ALA A 118 -7.52 4.38 3.50
C ALA A 118 -7.34 5.44 4.59
N ARG A 119 -8.41 6.17 4.96
CA ARG A 119 -8.39 7.13 6.09
C ARG A 119 -7.99 6.47 7.40
N ILE A 120 -8.52 5.30 7.69
CA ILE A 120 -8.20 4.55 8.92
C ILE A 120 -6.74 4.08 8.89
N ILE A 121 -6.30 3.47 7.80
CA ILE A 121 -4.94 2.93 7.66
C ILE A 121 -3.91 4.05 7.73
N LEU A 122 -4.06 5.10 6.91
CA LEU A 122 -3.11 6.20 6.82
C LEU A 122 -3.21 7.18 8.00
N GLY A 123 -4.35 7.22 8.69
CA GLY A 123 -4.55 7.98 9.92
C GLY A 123 -3.95 7.30 11.15
N THR A 124 -3.56 6.02 11.07
CA THR A 124 -2.94 5.27 12.18
C THR A 124 -1.48 5.68 12.31
N LYS A 125 -1.14 6.41 13.38
CA LYS A 125 0.21 6.95 13.62
C LYS A 125 1.09 6.02 14.44
N GLU A 126 0.48 5.15 15.22
CA GLU A 126 1.16 4.13 16.02
C GLU A 126 1.68 2.99 15.12
N PRO A 127 2.73 2.27 15.51
CA PRO A 127 3.12 1.04 14.84
C PRO A 127 1.94 0.06 14.73
N VAL A 128 1.84 -0.65 13.62
CA VAL A 128 0.72 -1.56 13.38
C VAL A 128 0.94 -2.87 14.14
N CYS A 129 0.08 -3.15 15.12
CA CYS A 129 0.08 -4.43 15.83
C CYS A 129 -0.93 -5.38 15.20
N PHE A 130 -0.55 -6.66 15.08
CA PHE A 130 -1.42 -7.71 14.56
C PHE A 130 -2.00 -8.52 15.72
N LEU A 131 -3.32 -8.62 15.74
CA LEU A 131 -4.10 -9.33 16.76
C LEU A 131 -4.55 -10.66 16.20
N SER A 132 -4.55 -11.70 17.03
CA SER A 132 -5.02 -13.02 16.65
C SER A 132 -6.22 -13.43 17.50
N SER A 133 -7.14 -14.19 16.91
CA SER A 133 -8.27 -14.81 17.61
C SER A 133 -8.56 -16.17 16.99
N GLU A 134 -8.89 -17.14 17.83
CA GLU A 134 -9.28 -18.48 17.38
C GLU A 134 -10.80 -18.63 17.36
N ASN A 135 -11.30 -19.45 16.45
CA ASN A 135 -12.66 -19.93 16.50
C ASN A 135 -12.72 -21.44 16.15
N ASP A 136 -13.80 -22.10 16.61
CA ASP A 136 -14.00 -23.55 16.45
C ASP A 136 -14.48 -23.95 15.03
N LYS A 137 -14.50 -23.03 14.07
CA LYS A 137 -14.88 -23.36 12.68
C LYS A 137 -13.70 -23.99 11.99
N GLU A 138 -13.81 -25.26 11.69
CA GLU A 138 -12.92 -25.95 10.77
C GLU A 138 -13.30 -25.53 9.34
N GLU A 139 -12.42 -24.83 8.67
CA GLU A 139 -12.42 -24.72 7.21
C GLU A 139 -11.17 -25.48 6.75
N SER A 140 -11.38 -26.62 6.10
CA SER A 140 -10.29 -27.36 5.46
C SER A 140 -9.71 -26.49 4.36
N CYS A 141 -8.40 -26.33 4.30
CA CYS A 141 -7.72 -25.93 3.09
C CYS A 141 -7.87 -27.08 2.11
N GLU A 142 -8.44 -26.83 0.92
CA GLU A 142 -8.59 -27.85 -0.12
C GLU A 142 -7.30 -28.08 -0.91
N ASP A 143 -6.20 -27.40 -0.53
CA ASP A 143 -4.93 -27.44 -1.23
C ASP A 143 -4.05 -28.56 -0.64
N GLU A 144 -4.08 -29.74 -1.28
CA GLU A 144 -3.30 -30.92 -0.87
C GLU A 144 -1.77 -30.68 -0.96
N ASP A 145 -1.33 -29.65 -1.71
CA ASP A 145 0.07 -29.33 -1.99
C ASP A 145 0.59 -28.12 -1.16
N PHE A 146 -0.11 -27.71 -0.09
CA PHE A 146 0.30 -26.55 0.71
C PHE A 146 1.64 -26.79 1.44
N ASP A 147 2.66 -26.01 1.11
CA ASP A 147 3.97 -26.08 1.77
C ASP A 147 3.95 -25.37 3.14
N PHE A 148 3.57 -26.10 4.17
CA PHE A 148 3.51 -25.61 5.54
C PHE A 148 4.88 -25.16 6.08
N PHE A 149 5.96 -25.79 5.64
CA PHE A 149 7.30 -25.40 6.08
C PHE A 149 7.73 -24.07 5.49
N LEU A 150 7.51 -23.85 4.20
CA LEU A 150 7.72 -22.56 3.56
C LEU A 150 6.84 -21.49 4.19
N TYR A 151 5.55 -21.75 4.41
CA TYR A 151 4.63 -20.81 5.04
C TYR A 151 5.13 -20.37 6.42
N THR A 152 5.58 -21.32 7.25
CA THR A 152 6.13 -21.03 8.58
C THR A 152 7.35 -20.09 8.47
N LYS A 153 8.28 -20.38 7.55
CA LYS A 153 9.46 -19.54 7.33
C LYS A 153 9.12 -18.16 6.77
N LEU A 154 8.11 -18.06 5.90
CA LEU A 154 7.58 -16.78 5.43
C LEU A 154 7.03 -15.94 6.59
N GLY A 155 6.30 -16.55 7.52
CA GLY A 155 5.78 -15.90 8.73
C GLY A 155 6.92 -15.36 9.61
N GLU A 156 7.93 -16.19 9.91
CA GLU A 156 9.10 -15.77 10.70
C GLU A 156 9.88 -14.61 10.04
N VAL A 157 10.04 -14.65 8.71
CA VAL A 157 10.69 -13.56 7.95
C VAL A 157 9.84 -12.30 8.00
N ARG A 158 8.51 -12.41 7.82
CA ARG A 158 7.58 -11.29 7.89
C ARG A 158 7.61 -10.60 9.26
N ASP A 159 7.73 -11.35 10.34
CA ASP A 159 7.89 -10.79 11.68
C ASP A 159 9.15 -9.92 11.78
N VAL A 160 10.28 -10.36 11.22
CA VAL A 160 11.52 -9.56 11.19
C VAL A 160 11.37 -8.35 10.27
N ILE A 161 10.64 -8.47 9.16
CA ILE A 161 10.32 -7.33 8.28
C ILE A 161 9.53 -6.27 9.08
N PHE A 162 8.54 -6.67 9.88
CA PHE A 162 7.80 -5.73 10.72
C PHE A 162 8.70 -5.11 11.81
N GLU A 163 9.59 -5.88 12.44
CA GLU A 163 10.60 -5.35 13.37
C GLU A 163 11.45 -4.24 12.71
N ILE A 164 11.88 -4.44 11.45
CA ILE A 164 12.63 -3.44 10.69
C ILE A 164 11.77 -2.21 10.38
N LEU A 165 10.54 -2.41 9.88
CA LEU A 165 9.64 -1.32 9.46
C LEU A 165 9.20 -0.45 10.64
N GLU A 166 9.04 -1.02 11.83
CA GLU A 166 8.65 -0.31 13.06
C GLU A 166 9.80 0.45 13.71
N ASN A 167 11.05 0.15 13.36
CA ASN A 167 12.22 0.79 13.97
C ASN A 167 12.41 2.22 13.44
N ARG A 168 11.64 3.16 13.97
CA ARG A 168 11.64 4.58 13.57
C ARG A 168 12.92 5.34 13.97
N ASN A 169 13.89 4.68 14.62
CA ASN A 169 15.23 5.24 14.79
C ASN A 169 16.05 5.18 13.48
N LEU A 170 15.57 4.43 12.49
CA LEU A 170 16.14 4.34 11.15
C LEU A 170 15.24 5.11 10.17
N SER A 171 15.84 5.72 9.14
CA SER A 171 15.05 6.33 8.07
C SER A 171 14.20 5.27 7.37
N SER A 172 13.00 5.64 6.93
CA SER A 172 12.09 4.73 6.20
C SER A 172 12.75 4.15 4.95
N GLU A 173 13.59 4.92 4.29
CA GLU A 173 14.36 4.49 3.12
C GLU A 173 15.31 3.34 3.46
N LEU A 174 16.06 3.44 4.56
CA LEU A 174 16.94 2.39 5.01
C LEU A 174 16.16 1.14 5.42
N ARG A 175 15.01 1.32 6.09
CA ARG A 175 14.10 0.22 6.47
C ARG A 175 13.59 -0.52 5.24
N MET A 176 13.14 0.19 4.21
CA MET A 176 12.71 -0.39 2.92
C MET A 176 13.84 -1.18 2.24
N ALA A 177 15.05 -0.60 2.20
CA ALA A 177 16.22 -1.25 1.62
C ALA A 177 16.59 -2.55 2.35
N MET A 178 16.52 -2.55 3.69
CA MET A 178 16.75 -3.74 4.50
C MET A 178 15.71 -4.84 4.23
N CYS A 179 14.43 -4.50 4.15
CA CYS A 179 13.35 -5.43 3.84
C CYS A 179 13.54 -6.04 2.43
N LEU A 180 13.87 -5.22 1.44
CA LEU A 180 14.11 -5.68 0.07
C LEU A 180 15.31 -6.64 -0.01
N ALA A 181 16.40 -6.33 0.69
CA ALA A 181 17.58 -7.19 0.75
C ALA A 181 17.31 -8.50 1.50
N LEU A 182 16.55 -8.47 2.59
CA LEU A 182 16.13 -9.67 3.33
C LEU A 182 15.31 -10.60 2.43
N ALA A 183 14.30 -10.06 1.73
CA ALA A 183 13.46 -10.86 0.83
C ALA A 183 14.27 -11.43 -0.36
N HIS A 184 15.23 -10.69 -0.90
CA HIS A 184 16.16 -11.18 -1.92
C HIS A 184 17.03 -12.34 -1.39
N ASP A 185 17.57 -12.19 -0.18
CA ASP A 185 18.39 -13.24 0.45
C ASP A 185 17.54 -14.48 0.83
N LEU A 186 16.25 -14.30 1.16
CA LEU A 186 15.28 -15.38 1.34
C LEU A 186 15.00 -16.11 0.03
N GLN A 187 14.74 -15.36 -1.06
CA GLN A 187 14.46 -15.95 -2.39
C GLN A 187 15.55 -16.91 -2.84
N ARG A 188 16.81 -16.59 -2.53
CA ARG A 188 17.92 -17.51 -2.84
C ARG A 188 17.82 -18.83 -2.09
N ARG A 189 17.35 -18.81 -0.82
CA ARG A 189 17.15 -20.01 -0.02
C ARG A 189 15.97 -20.83 -0.46
N VAL A 190 14.88 -20.18 -0.85
CA VAL A 190 13.72 -20.85 -1.46
C VAL A 190 14.17 -21.56 -2.74
N ARG A 191 14.82 -20.86 -3.68
CA ARG A 191 15.26 -21.42 -4.95
C ARG A 191 16.30 -22.54 -4.79
N ASP A 192 17.21 -22.41 -3.82
CA ASP A 192 18.28 -23.38 -3.58
C ASP A 192 17.85 -24.51 -2.61
N GLU A 193 16.53 -24.59 -2.24
CA GLU A 193 15.93 -25.54 -1.30
C GLU A 193 16.59 -25.56 0.09
N LYS A 194 17.05 -24.40 0.57
CA LYS A 194 17.80 -24.21 1.81
C LYS A 194 17.04 -23.46 2.89
N LEU A 195 15.76 -23.77 3.05
CA LEU A 195 14.92 -23.11 4.05
C LEU A 195 15.41 -23.30 5.48
N TYR A 196 16.18 -24.35 5.76
CA TYR A 196 16.83 -24.59 7.07
C TYR A 196 17.91 -23.55 7.42
N GLU A 197 18.39 -22.73 6.45
CA GLU A 197 19.33 -21.63 6.69
C GLU A 197 18.64 -20.31 7.05
N VAL A 198 17.29 -20.26 7.05
CA VAL A 198 16.54 -19.01 7.26
C VAL A 198 16.77 -18.43 8.65
N ASP A 199 16.85 -19.25 9.69
CA ASP A 199 17.11 -18.78 11.06
C ASP A 199 18.42 -17.99 11.14
N GLY A 200 19.49 -18.55 10.55
CA GLY A 200 20.79 -17.85 10.47
C GLY A 200 20.78 -16.63 9.56
N LEU A 201 19.83 -16.54 8.60
CA LEU A 201 19.60 -15.32 7.84
C LEU A 201 18.95 -14.25 8.72
N LEU A 202 17.89 -14.58 9.47
CA LEU A 202 17.15 -13.64 10.29
C LEU A 202 18.03 -12.95 11.33
N GLU A 203 18.97 -13.67 11.95
CA GLU A 203 19.94 -13.09 12.90
C GLU A 203 20.79 -11.94 12.32
N ARG A 204 20.89 -11.85 11.00
CA ARG A 204 21.61 -10.76 10.30
C ARG A 204 20.79 -9.49 10.13
N TYR A 205 19.47 -9.57 10.34
CA TYR A 205 18.53 -8.49 10.08
C TYR A 205 17.73 -8.06 11.30
N ARG A 206 17.74 -8.83 12.41
CA ARG A 206 17.01 -8.48 13.63
C ARG A 206 17.52 -7.17 14.24
N VAL A 207 16.61 -6.21 14.35
CA VAL A 207 16.87 -4.87 14.92
C VAL A 207 16.08 -4.61 16.21
N GLY A 208 15.29 -5.59 16.67
CA GLY A 208 14.39 -5.52 17.82
C GLY A 208 13.03 -4.92 17.48
N SER A 209 11.98 -5.39 18.16
CA SER A 209 10.58 -4.95 17.94
C SER A 209 10.10 -4.03 19.05
N MET A 210 9.47 -2.89 18.67
CA MET A 210 8.77 -2.00 19.61
C MET A 210 7.40 -2.56 20.02
N CYS A 211 6.70 -3.25 19.11
CA CYS A 211 5.35 -3.78 19.35
C CYS A 211 5.35 -4.93 20.38
N ARG A 212 6.39 -5.77 20.40
CA ARG A 212 6.53 -6.84 21.41
C ARG A 212 6.70 -6.29 22.82
N ALA A 213 7.36 -5.14 22.97
CA ALA A 213 7.51 -4.48 24.26
C ALA A 213 6.16 -4.00 24.79
N VAL A 214 5.31 -3.40 23.95
CA VAL A 214 3.97 -2.92 24.32
C VAL A 214 3.05 -4.08 24.67
N GLN A 215 3.03 -5.17 23.89
CA GLN A 215 2.23 -6.36 24.18
C GLN A 215 2.68 -7.06 25.45
N ALA A 216 3.98 -7.10 25.74
CA ALA A 216 4.51 -7.64 26.98
C ALA A 216 4.13 -6.78 28.21
N GLU A 217 4.05 -5.46 28.06
CA GLU A 217 3.59 -4.54 29.10
C GLU A 217 2.07 -4.66 29.34
N GLU A 218 1.26 -4.76 28.29
CA GLU A 218 -0.19 -4.98 28.39
C GLU A 218 -0.50 -6.34 29.02
N HIS A 219 0.18 -7.41 28.60
CA HIS A 219 0.02 -8.74 29.20
C HIS A 219 0.50 -8.79 30.65
N ALA A 220 1.62 -8.11 30.96
CA ALA A 220 2.10 -7.96 32.32
C ALA A 220 1.15 -7.14 33.20
N GLN A 221 0.43 -6.17 32.61
CA GLN A 221 -0.58 -5.38 33.30
C GLN A 221 -1.86 -6.19 33.54
N GLU A 222 -2.28 -7.02 32.59
CA GLU A 222 -3.40 -7.98 32.75
C GLU A 222 -3.09 -9.04 33.80
N VAL A 223 -1.87 -9.63 33.77
CA VAL A 223 -1.40 -10.59 34.77
C VAL A 223 -1.34 -9.96 36.16
N LYS A 224 -0.83 -8.72 36.28
CA LYS A 224 -0.81 -7.98 37.56
C LYS A 224 -2.22 -7.63 38.10
N ASN A 225 -3.19 -7.45 37.20
CA ASN A 225 -4.59 -7.20 37.57
C ASN A 225 -5.30 -8.49 38.03
N THR A 226 -4.85 -9.66 37.56
CA THR A 226 -5.33 -10.97 38.02
C THR A 226 -4.59 -11.48 39.27
N GLU A 227 -3.33 -11.08 39.51
CA GLU A 227 -2.50 -11.49 40.63
C GLU A 227 -2.62 -10.63 41.88
N LYS A 228 -3.53 -9.66 41.95
CA LYS A 228 -3.85 -8.96 43.22
C LYS A 228 -4.47 -9.86 44.30
N ALA A 229 -4.35 -11.17 44.17
CA ALA A 229 -4.73 -12.19 45.16
C ALA A 229 -3.60 -13.19 45.48
N GLY A 230 -2.36 -12.74 45.68
CA GLY A 230 -1.31 -13.67 46.16
C GLY A 230 0.08 -13.09 46.13
N ASN A 231 0.65 -12.85 47.31
CA ASN A 231 2.02 -12.45 47.55
C ASN A 231 3.06 -13.41 46.96
N ALA A 232 4.05 -12.91 46.23
CA ALA A 232 5.43 -13.41 46.27
C ALA A 232 6.43 -12.35 45.76
N GLU A 233 7.38 -12.03 46.64
CA GLU A 233 8.54 -11.18 46.39
C GLU A 233 9.65 -11.90 45.62
N LYS A 234 10.46 -11.06 44.92
CA LYS A 234 11.87 -11.24 44.48
C LYS A 234 12.15 -12.23 43.35
N ASP A 235 12.65 -11.76 42.23
CA ASP A 235 14.06 -11.54 41.93
C ASP A 235 14.22 -10.78 40.62
N ALA A 236 14.71 -9.53 40.72
CA ALA A 236 15.26 -8.80 39.58
C ALA A 236 16.74 -9.17 39.49
N ALA A 237 17.10 -10.06 38.60
CA ALA A 237 18.48 -10.33 38.26
C ALA A 237 18.87 -9.58 36.98
N ASP A 238 19.98 -8.87 37.08
CA ASP A 238 20.70 -8.16 36.02
C ASP A 238 20.73 -8.94 34.70
N ILE A 239 20.17 -8.38 33.65
CA ILE A 239 20.43 -8.83 32.27
C ILE A 239 21.62 -8.04 31.76
N ASP A 240 22.76 -8.74 31.75
CA ASP A 240 24.06 -8.32 31.19
C ASP A 240 23.92 -7.79 29.75
N GLN A 241 24.37 -6.56 29.52
CA GLN A 241 24.31 -5.82 28.26
C GLN A 241 25.44 -6.17 27.29
N THR A 242 25.80 -7.43 27.12
CA THR A 242 26.79 -7.85 26.13
C THR A 242 26.29 -9.01 25.25
N VAL A 243 25.30 -8.74 24.39
CA VAL A 243 24.91 -9.66 23.31
C VAL A 243 25.66 -9.27 22.03
N PRO A 244 26.44 -10.19 21.41
CA PRO A 244 27.06 -9.96 20.11
C PRO A 244 25.95 -9.92 19.04
N GLY A 245 25.44 -8.73 18.71
CA GLY A 245 24.34 -8.50 17.80
C GLY A 245 23.51 -7.28 18.16
N SER A 246 24.09 -6.26 18.80
CA SER A 246 23.37 -5.01 19.03
C SER A 246 22.78 -4.49 17.72
N ALA A 247 21.54 -3.95 17.77
CA ALA A 247 20.84 -3.36 16.61
C ALA A 247 21.76 -2.43 15.80
N GLY A 248 22.62 -1.65 16.45
CA GLY A 248 23.64 -0.82 15.79
C GLY A 248 24.63 -1.61 14.93
N GLY A 249 25.10 -2.78 15.37
CA GLY A 249 26.01 -3.61 14.58
C GLY A 249 25.37 -4.24 13.34
N VAL A 250 24.08 -4.55 13.38
CA VAL A 250 23.31 -5.04 12.21
C VAL A 250 23.21 -3.95 11.15
N VAL A 251 22.76 -2.78 11.54
CA VAL A 251 22.58 -1.62 10.66
C VAL A 251 23.90 -1.19 10.03
N GLU A 252 24.98 -1.10 10.83
CA GLU A 252 26.30 -0.72 10.33
C GLU A 252 26.84 -1.71 9.28
N ARG A 253 26.67 -3.03 9.52
CA ARG A 253 27.05 -4.04 8.52
C ARG A 253 26.25 -3.91 7.24
N PHE A 254 24.95 -3.65 7.36
CA PHE A 254 24.08 -3.44 6.20
C PHE A 254 24.49 -2.19 5.41
N CYS A 255 24.69 -1.05 6.06
CA CYS A 255 25.15 0.20 5.42
C CYS A 255 26.49 0.01 4.70
N ARG A 256 27.45 -0.71 5.29
CA ARG A 256 28.72 -1.04 4.62
C ARG A 256 28.51 -1.89 3.36
N ARG A 257 27.66 -2.90 3.40
CA ARG A 257 27.30 -3.71 2.21
C ARG A 257 26.64 -2.85 1.13
N LEU A 258 25.72 -1.99 1.54
CA LEU A 258 25.00 -1.10 0.65
C LEU A 258 25.95 -0.12 -0.05
N ALA A 259 26.86 0.51 0.69
CA ALA A 259 27.91 1.39 0.14
C ALA A 259 28.83 0.70 -0.87
N SER A 260 29.09 -0.60 -0.71
CA SER A 260 29.92 -1.41 -1.62
C SER A 260 29.13 -2.03 -2.78
N ALA A 261 27.82 -1.86 -2.85
CA ALA A 261 26.95 -2.55 -3.82
C ALA A 261 27.03 -1.99 -5.26
N GLY A 262 27.77 -0.88 -5.48
CA GLY A 262 27.94 -0.29 -6.81
C GLY A 262 26.63 0.33 -7.35
N LEU A 263 25.89 1.02 -6.49
CA LEU A 263 24.58 1.60 -6.84
C LEU A 263 24.71 2.86 -7.72
N GLY A 264 25.88 3.47 -7.83
CA GLY A 264 26.08 4.73 -8.56
C GLY A 264 25.77 4.71 -10.07
N GLN A 265 25.56 3.52 -10.66
CA GLN A 265 25.10 3.38 -12.05
C GLN A 265 23.57 3.36 -12.18
N TYR A 266 22.84 3.35 -11.06
CA TYR A 266 21.39 3.40 -11.02
C TYR A 266 20.94 4.70 -10.37
N SER A 267 19.80 5.21 -10.78
CA SER A 267 19.21 6.36 -10.12
C SER A 267 17.72 6.14 -9.87
N ARG A 268 17.19 6.89 -8.92
CA ARG A 268 15.74 6.89 -8.70
C ARG A 268 14.99 7.40 -9.92
N PHE A 269 15.53 8.41 -10.62
CA PHE A 269 14.91 8.98 -11.81
C PHE A 269 14.61 7.91 -12.86
N GLU A 270 15.62 7.13 -13.28
CA GLU A 270 15.43 6.08 -14.28
C GLU A 270 14.52 4.96 -13.74
N THR A 271 14.75 4.47 -12.52
CA THR A 271 13.96 3.36 -11.98
C THR A 271 12.50 3.76 -11.75
N ALA A 272 12.23 4.96 -11.23
CA ALA A 272 10.88 5.43 -10.99
C ALA A 272 10.12 5.74 -12.29
N SER A 273 10.77 6.32 -13.30
CA SER A 273 10.14 6.54 -14.59
C SER A 273 9.78 5.22 -15.29
N GLU A 274 10.64 4.20 -15.20
CA GLU A 274 10.34 2.87 -15.73
C GLU A 274 9.21 2.15 -14.95
N LEU A 275 9.13 2.36 -13.63
CA LEU A 275 7.99 1.88 -12.82
C LEU A 275 6.70 2.60 -13.24
N PHE A 276 6.77 3.91 -13.45
CA PHE A 276 5.62 4.72 -13.84
C PHE A 276 5.10 4.32 -15.23
N ALA A 277 6.00 4.00 -16.17
CA ALA A 277 5.67 3.51 -17.50
C ALA A 277 4.91 2.15 -17.48
N VAL A 278 4.99 1.37 -16.41
CA VAL A 278 4.19 0.14 -16.28
C VAL A 278 2.69 0.44 -16.26
N PHE A 279 2.27 1.60 -15.74
CA PHE A 279 0.87 2.01 -15.74
C PHE A 279 0.25 2.11 -17.14
N GLU A 280 1.05 2.36 -18.19
CA GLU A 280 0.56 2.41 -19.57
C GLU A 280 0.04 1.06 -20.07
N LYS A 281 0.54 -0.02 -19.48
CA LYS A 281 0.18 -1.40 -19.85
C LYS A 281 -1.04 -1.90 -19.08
N MET A 282 -1.45 -1.19 -18.02
CA MET A 282 -2.58 -1.58 -17.19
C MET A 282 -3.90 -1.17 -17.82
N GLU A 283 -4.94 -1.96 -17.58
CA GLU A 283 -6.30 -1.58 -17.92
C GLU A 283 -6.77 -0.45 -16.97
N PRO A 284 -7.12 0.73 -17.50
CA PRO A 284 -7.62 1.81 -16.64
C PRO A 284 -9.00 1.46 -16.09
N LEU A 285 -9.16 1.51 -14.77
CA LEU A 285 -10.46 1.30 -14.11
C LEU A 285 -11.26 2.60 -14.01
N ASP A 286 -10.56 3.74 -13.87
CA ASP A 286 -11.17 5.07 -14.00
C ASP A 286 -10.89 5.64 -15.38
N ALA A 287 -11.95 6.10 -16.08
CA ALA A 287 -11.83 6.70 -17.40
C ALA A 287 -10.96 7.97 -17.44
N ALA A 288 -10.82 8.70 -16.32
CA ALA A 288 -9.95 9.87 -16.20
C ALA A 288 -8.48 9.49 -15.88
N TRP A 289 -8.22 8.26 -15.47
CA TRP A 289 -6.89 7.83 -15.07
C TRP A 289 -5.80 8.01 -16.13
N PRO A 290 -6.01 7.64 -17.42
CA PRO A 290 -4.96 7.83 -18.43
C PRO A 290 -4.49 9.27 -18.55
N ALA A 291 -5.41 10.23 -18.60
CA ALA A 291 -5.05 11.66 -18.70
C ALA A 291 -4.36 12.17 -17.44
N ARG A 292 -4.78 11.73 -16.25
CA ARG A 292 -4.14 12.07 -14.96
C ARG A 292 -2.72 11.53 -14.92
N ARG A 293 -2.53 10.26 -15.27
CA ARG A 293 -1.23 9.60 -15.35
C ARG A 293 -0.27 10.32 -16.30
N ASP A 294 -0.72 10.60 -17.53
CA ASP A 294 0.11 11.28 -18.55
C ASP A 294 0.54 12.69 -18.09
N GLY A 295 -0.36 13.41 -17.42
CA GLY A 295 -0.04 14.70 -16.81
C GLY A 295 0.97 14.59 -15.67
N MET A 296 0.90 13.53 -14.86
CA MET A 296 1.91 13.26 -13.82
C MET A 296 3.26 12.89 -14.41
N ASP A 297 3.29 12.03 -15.44
CA ASP A 297 4.51 11.62 -16.13
C ASP A 297 5.26 12.82 -16.71
N GLU A 298 4.58 13.69 -17.44
CA GLU A 298 5.16 14.92 -18.02
C GLU A 298 5.73 15.84 -16.94
N ILE A 299 5.03 16.06 -15.83
CA ILE A 299 5.49 16.91 -14.73
C ILE A 299 6.71 16.34 -14.02
N LEU A 300 6.75 15.03 -13.83
CA LEU A 300 7.83 14.36 -13.12
C LEU A 300 9.08 14.24 -13.99
N TYR A 301 8.92 13.76 -15.21
CA TYR A 301 10.04 13.27 -16.01
C TYR A 301 10.31 14.11 -17.27
N GLY A 302 9.34 14.89 -17.76
CA GLY A 302 9.46 15.66 -19.01
C GLY A 302 10.57 16.69 -19.01
N ALA A 303 10.93 17.28 -17.86
CA ALA A 303 11.99 18.28 -17.72
C ALA A 303 13.39 17.68 -17.44
N GLY A 304 13.51 16.36 -17.38
CA GLY A 304 14.75 15.61 -17.21
C GLY A 304 15.26 15.54 -15.77
N ARG A 305 16.34 14.76 -15.60
CA ARG A 305 16.85 14.30 -14.31
C ARG A 305 17.21 15.43 -13.32
N GLU A 306 17.92 16.47 -13.76
CA GLU A 306 18.32 17.55 -12.85
C GLU A 306 17.12 18.28 -12.24
N THR A 307 16.08 18.51 -13.04
CA THR A 307 14.84 19.14 -12.59
C THR A 307 14.10 18.22 -11.65
N TYR A 308 13.99 16.94 -11.97
CA TYR A 308 13.39 15.94 -11.12
C TYR A 308 14.05 15.89 -9.72
N GLU A 309 15.39 15.79 -9.68
CA GLU A 309 16.13 15.73 -8.41
C GLU A 309 15.97 17.02 -7.57
N ALA A 310 15.91 18.18 -8.23
CA ALA A 310 15.63 19.44 -7.55
C ALA A 310 14.20 19.50 -6.98
N ASN A 311 13.22 19.06 -7.76
CA ASN A 311 11.82 18.98 -7.35
C ASN A 311 11.62 17.98 -6.20
N ARG A 312 12.26 16.82 -6.28
CA ARG A 312 12.22 15.80 -5.23
C ARG A 312 12.78 16.34 -3.92
N ARG A 313 13.94 16.99 -3.93
CA ARG A 313 14.47 17.63 -2.70
C ARG A 313 13.51 18.65 -2.12
N ALA A 314 12.94 19.51 -2.95
CA ALA A 314 11.99 20.50 -2.48
C ALA A 314 10.68 19.87 -1.94
N PHE A 315 10.21 18.77 -2.53
CA PHE A 315 9.08 18.00 -2.06
C PHE A 315 9.36 17.38 -0.68
N LEU A 316 10.52 16.75 -0.51
CA LEU A 316 10.90 16.12 0.76
C LEU A 316 11.20 17.15 1.85
N ASP A 317 11.74 18.32 1.51
CA ASP A 317 11.89 19.44 2.46
C ASP A 317 10.53 19.88 3.03
N ALA A 318 9.46 19.82 2.24
CA ALA A 318 8.11 20.20 2.65
C ALA A 318 7.34 19.04 3.33
N ASN A 319 7.52 17.81 2.88
CA ASN A 319 6.66 16.67 3.21
C ASN A 319 7.41 15.51 3.89
N GLY A 320 8.73 15.57 4.07
CA GLY A 320 9.57 14.43 4.46
C GLY A 320 9.13 13.72 5.72
N THR A 321 8.73 14.47 6.77
CA THR A 321 8.22 13.85 8.01
C THR A 321 6.98 12.99 7.76
N ARG A 322 6.08 13.43 6.88
CA ARG A 322 4.88 12.65 6.52
C ARG A 322 5.25 11.46 5.65
N MET A 323 6.22 11.61 4.75
CA MET A 323 6.70 10.52 3.88
C MET A 323 7.37 9.41 4.68
N GLU A 324 8.10 9.71 5.76
CA GLU A 324 8.66 8.70 6.66
C GLU A 324 7.59 7.74 7.21
N LEU A 325 6.46 8.30 7.65
CA LEU A 325 5.33 7.51 8.16
C LEU A 325 4.56 6.81 7.03
N LEU A 326 4.36 7.49 5.91
CA LEU A 326 3.60 6.95 4.77
C LEU A 326 4.29 5.71 4.18
N ARG A 327 5.62 5.77 4.00
CA ARG A 327 6.41 4.63 3.52
C ARG A 327 6.26 3.42 4.44
N GLU A 328 6.30 3.63 5.75
CA GLU A 328 6.06 2.57 6.74
C GLU A 328 4.66 1.98 6.58
N GLN A 329 3.62 2.83 6.51
CA GLN A 329 2.23 2.40 6.41
C GLN A 329 1.95 1.59 5.13
N ILE A 330 2.46 2.04 3.98
CA ILE A 330 2.30 1.33 2.71
C ILE A 330 3.07 0.01 2.72
N MET A 331 4.32 0.01 3.18
CA MET A 331 5.13 -1.21 3.27
C MET A 331 4.46 -2.26 4.17
N VAL A 332 4.01 -1.86 5.37
CA VAL A 332 3.32 -2.76 6.30
C VAL A 332 2.03 -3.31 5.69
N TYR A 333 1.27 -2.46 5.00
CA TYR A 333 0.05 -2.86 4.32
C TYR A 333 0.29 -3.93 3.25
N PHE A 334 1.22 -3.69 2.32
CA PHE A 334 1.52 -4.66 1.25
C PHE A 334 2.19 -5.93 1.78
N VAL A 335 3.06 -5.81 2.77
CA VAL A 335 3.72 -6.98 3.39
C VAL A 335 2.70 -7.86 4.12
N PHE A 336 1.78 -7.28 4.89
CA PHE A 336 0.74 -8.06 5.54
C PHE A 336 -0.22 -8.71 4.54
N GLY A 337 -0.66 -7.96 3.54
CA GLY A 337 -1.65 -8.44 2.57
C GLY A 337 -1.12 -9.49 1.58
N TYR A 338 0.18 -9.44 1.23
CA TYR A 338 0.64 -10.22 0.07
C TYR A 338 1.87 -11.08 0.32
N PHE A 339 2.71 -10.79 1.32
CA PHE A 339 4.02 -11.44 1.45
C PHE A 339 3.92 -12.95 1.66
N CYS A 340 3.05 -13.43 2.55
CA CYS A 340 2.88 -14.86 2.80
C CYS A 340 2.20 -15.60 1.65
N GLY A 341 1.51 -14.91 0.74
CA GLY A 341 1.02 -15.47 -0.52
C GLY A 341 2.13 -16.02 -1.43
N ALA A 342 3.40 -15.73 -1.10
CA ALA A 342 4.55 -16.38 -1.75
C ALA A 342 4.60 -17.91 -1.55
N VAL A 343 3.85 -18.45 -0.60
CA VAL A 343 3.70 -19.93 -0.44
C VAL A 343 3.10 -20.59 -1.67
N TYR A 344 2.32 -19.86 -2.46
CA TYR A 344 1.66 -20.40 -3.68
C TYR A 344 2.50 -20.26 -4.97
N ASN A 345 3.61 -19.50 -4.94
CA ASN A 345 4.40 -19.24 -6.13
C ASN A 345 5.92 -19.16 -5.90
N ASP A 346 6.39 -19.52 -4.71
CA ASP A 346 7.80 -19.56 -4.31
C ASP A 346 8.55 -18.23 -4.55
N ASN A 347 7.83 -17.08 -4.52
CA ASN A 347 8.39 -15.79 -4.91
C ASN A 347 8.26 -14.69 -3.84
N PRO A 348 8.85 -14.85 -2.64
CA PRO A 348 8.83 -13.82 -1.60
C PRO A 348 9.53 -12.52 -2.02
N TYR A 349 10.55 -12.60 -2.87
CA TYR A 349 11.21 -11.40 -3.38
C TYR A 349 10.32 -10.61 -4.32
N GLY A 350 9.54 -11.26 -5.18
CA GLY A 350 8.53 -10.60 -6.02
C GLY A 350 7.48 -9.86 -5.19
N LYS A 351 6.99 -10.47 -4.11
CA LYS A 351 6.05 -9.81 -3.19
C LYS A 351 6.66 -8.58 -2.49
N MET A 352 7.92 -8.65 -2.10
CA MET A 352 8.61 -7.49 -1.53
C MET A 352 8.90 -6.41 -2.56
N LYS A 353 9.23 -6.77 -3.81
CA LYS A 353 9.36 -5.82 -4.92
C LYS A 353 8.05 -5.05 -5.14
N LEU A 354 6.90 -5.73 -5.09
CA LEU A 354 5.58 -5.10 -5.18
C LEU A 354 5.39 -4.05 -4.09
N ALA A 355 5.68 -4.37 -2.82
CA ALA A 355 5.55 -3.44 -1.70
C ALA A 355 6.43 -2.19 -1.88
N VAL A 356 7.70 -2.39 -2.29
CA VAL A 356 8.64 -1.28 -2.54
C VAL A 356 8.20 -0.45 -3.74
N ALA A 357 7.84 -1.08 -4.85
CA ALA A 357 7.39 -0.40 -6.07
C ALA A 357 6.11 0.42 -5.82
N ALA A 358 5.13 -0.15 -5.11
CA ALA A 358 3.93 0.56 -4.72
C ALA A 358 4.25 1.80 -3.87
N THR A 359 5.18 1.69 -2.92
CA THR A 359 5.63 2.80 -2.08
C THR A 359 6.30 3.89 -2.91
N VAL A 360 7.19 3.52 -3.85
CA VAL A 360 7.85 4.46 -4.76
C VAL A 360 6.83 5.15 -5.66
N LEU A 361 5.93 4.39 -6.30
CA LEU A 361 4.90 4.92 -7.20
C LEU A 361 3.96 5.91 -6.51
N VAL A 362 3.49 5.58 -5.32
CA VAL A 362 2.65 6.50 -4.51
C VAL A 362 3.41 7.78 -4.19
N GLU A 363 4.68 7.71 -3.81
CA GLU A 363 5.49 8.90 -3.52
C GLU A 363 5.70 9.77 -4.76
N GLU A 364 5.94 9.16 -5.95
CA GLU A 364 6.02 9.88 -7.23
C GLU A 364 4.70 10.59 -7.56
N MET A 365 3.56 9.91 -7.43
CA MET A 365 2.25 10.49 -7.66
C MET A 365 1.97 11.68 -6.73
N LEU A 366 2.33 11.56 -5.44
CA LEU A 366 2.20 12.67 -4.47
C LEU A 366 3.11 13.84 -4.82
N MET A 367 4.31 13.58 -5.30
CA MET A 367 5.22 14.62 -5.77
C MET A 367 4.65 15.35 -7.00
N ALA A 368 4.06 14.61 -7.95
CA ALA A 368 3.39 15.20 -9.10
C ALA A 368 2.24 16.12 -8.71
N GLU A 369 1.36 15.67 -7.83
CA GLU A 369 0.24 16.46 -7.31
C GLU A 369 0.72 17.75 -6.62
N TRP A 370 1.73 17.63 -5.76
CA TRP A 370 2.33 18.76 -5.08
C TRP A 370 2.94 19.78 -6.06
N LEU A 371 3.56 19.34 -7.16
CA LEU A 371 4.11 20.19 -8.20
C LEU A 371 3.01 20.91 -9.00
N GLN A 372 1.90 20.23 -9.29
CA GLN A 372 0.74 20.81 -9.99
C GLN A 372 0.15 21.98 -9.19
N GLU A 373 -0.10 21.77 -7.90
CA GLU A 373 -0.64 22.82 -7.04
C GLU A 373 0.29 24.01 -6.89
N LYS A 374 1.58 23.77 -6.75
CA LYS A 374 2.59 24.82 -6.69
C LYS A 374 2.58 25.70 -7.94
N THR A 375 2.38 25.07 -9.12
CA THR A 375 2.30 25.80 -10.40
C THR A 375 1.03 26.64 -10.48
N GLN A 376 -0.11 26.09 -10.08
CA GLN A 376 -1.41 26.79 -10.07
C GLN A 376 -1.44 27.94 -9.06
N GLY A 377 -0.90 27.78 -7.86
CA GLY A 377 -0.78 28.82 -6.85
C GLY A 377 0.10 29.98 -7.27
N THR A 378 1.15 29.70 -8.07
CA THR A 378 2.03 30.74 -8.64
C THR A 378 1.30 31.55 -9.72
N LEU A 379 0.44 30.94 -10.53
CA LEU A 379 -0.35 31.61 -11.56
C LEU A 379 -1.43 32.51 -10.96
N GLN A 380 -2.10 32.09 -9.88
CA GLN A 380 -3.09 32.90 -9.17
C GLN A 380 -2.47 34.11 -8.44
N GLY A 381 -1.27 33.94 -7.86
CA GLY A 381 -0.52 35.04 -7.25
C GLY A 381 -0.02 36.08 -8.28
N ALA A 382 0.24 35.66 -9.52
CA ALA A 382 0.66 36.55 -10.60
C ALA A 382 -0.50 37.35 -11.22
N SER A 383 -1.74 36.78 -11.25
CA SER A 383 -2.93 37.47 -11.77
C SER A 383 -3.48 38.52 -10.80
N GLY A 384 -3.29 38.35 -9.49
CA GLY A 384 -3.70 39.33 -8.47
C GLY A 384 -2.86 40.62 -8.44
N SER A 385 -1.67 40.60 -9.06
CA SER A 385 -0.80 41.79 -9.17
C SER A 385 -0.95 42.56 -10.50
N GLN A 386 -1.82 42.11 -11.42
CA GLN A 386 -2.04 42.74 -12.73
C GLN A 386 -3.33 43.59 -12.81
N GLU A 387 -4.21 43.57 -11.83
CA GLU A 387 -5.38 44.45 -11.84
C GLU A 387 -5.08 45.92 -11.54
N ASP A 388 -3.87 46.25 -11.02
CA ASP A 388 -3.47 47.65 -10.75
C ASP A 388 -2.64 48.30 -11.90
N ALA A 389 -2.47 47.66 -13.04
CA ALA A 389 -1.62 48.18 -14.14
C ALA A 389 -2.31 48.18 -15.53
N LEU A 390 -3.62 48.35 -15.63
CA LEU A 390 -4.32 48.54 -16.90
C LEU A 390 -4.74 49.98 -17.14
N ALA A 391 -3.77 50.82 -17.51
CA ALA A 391 -4.01 52.03 -18.30
C ALA A 391 -2.79 52.28 -19.18
N ALA A 392 -2.68 51.65 -20.36
CA ALA A 392 -2.09 52.15 -21.62
C ALA A 392 -1.81 51.06 -22.62
N GLY A 393 -2.58 51.00 -23.68
CA GLY A 393 -2.24 51.01 -25.09
C GLY A 393 -1.52 49.80 -25.76
N ASP A 394 -2.28 49.13 -26.63
CA ASP A 394 -1.97 48.69 -28.02
C ASP A 394 -1.04 47.51 -28.35
N THR A 395 -1.70 46.56 -29.01
CA THR A 395 -1.41 45.80 -30.25
C THR A 395 -0.29 44.76 -30.36
N GLU A 396 -0.77 43.60 -30.79
CA GLU A 396 -0.26 42.61 -31.79
C GLU A 396 0.76 41.53 -31.44
N ARG A 397 0.26 40.32 -31.72
CA ARG A 397 0.87 39.10 -32.31
C ARG A 397 1.26 37.92 -31.45
N ASP A 398 0.56 36.84 -31.78
CA ASP A 398 0.80 35.43 -31.60
C ASP A 398 2.28 35.00 -31.50
N THR A 399 2.65 34.50 -30.34
CA THR A 399 3.61 33.40 -30.17
C THR A 399 3.40 32.80 -28.79
N VAL A 400 3.11 31.49 -28.77
CA VAL A 400 3.01 30.68 -27.53
C VAL A 400 4.37 30.74 -26.82
N PRO A 401 4.45 31.21 -25.57
CA PRO A 401 5.74 31.22 -24.86
C PRO A 401 6.00 29.82 -24.32
N VAL A 402 7.09 29.21 -24.75
CA VAL A 402 7.75 28.11 -24.01
C VAL A 402 8.17 28.68 -22.65
N VAL A 403 7.45 28.31 -21.61
CA VAL A 403 7.76 28.73 -20.25
C VAL A 403 8.99 27.97 -19.76
N GLN A 404 10.14 28.56 -19.92
CA GLN A 404 11.35 28.16 -19.20
C GLN A 404 11.18 28.57 -17.73
N ASN A 405 10.72 27.63 -16.89
CA ASN A 405 10.55 27.84 -15.46
C ASN A 405 11.91 27.96 -14.74
N LYS A 406 12.43 29.18 -14.64
CA LYS A 406 13.43 29.54 -13.63
C LYS A 406 12.70 29.91 -12.34
N ILE A 407 12.38 28.92 -11.50
CA ILE A 407 11.87 29.18 -10.15
C ILE A 407 13.03 29.67 -9.27
N ARG A 408 13.17 30.99 -9.12
CA ARG A 408 13.98 31.64 -8.08
C ARG A 408 13.03 32.27 -7.04
N GLY A 409 12.85 31.58 -5.91
CA GLY A 409 12.17 32.12 -4.74
C GLY A 409 11.88 30.99 -3.75
N LYS A 410 12.41 31.07 -2.50
CA LYS A 410 11.99 30.21 -1.40
C LYS A 410 10.52 30.54 -1.08
N VAL A 411 9.60 29.78 -1.64
CA VAL A 411 8.22 29.73 -1.11
C VAL A 411 8.29 28.88 0.17
N PRO A 412 7.73 29.33 1.32
CA PRO A 412 7.61 28.47 2.51
C PRO A 412 6.95 27.17 2.09
N GLY A 413 7.54 26.01 2.47
CA GLY A 413 7.13 24.69 1.97
C GLY A 413 5.67 24.41 2.28
N TYR A 414 4.81 24.44 1.27
CA TYR A 414 3.45 23.93 1.35
C TYR A 414 3.51 22.42 1.50
N ALA A 415 2.96 21.89 2.59
CA ALA A 415 2.82 20.45 2.81
C ALA A 415 1.48 19.98 2.27
N LEU A 416 1.46 18.78 1.65
CA LEU A 416 0.23 18.16 1.17
C LEU A 416 -0.77 17.93 2.31
N PRO A 417 -2.04 18.32 2.14
CA PRO A 417 -3.10 17.98 3.08
C PRO A 417 -3.28 16.46 3.20
N GLU A 418 -3.61 15.98 4.39
CA GLU A 418 -3.85 14.56 4.64
C GLU A 418 -4.94 13.99 3.73
N ALA A 419 -5.98 14.76 3.43
CA ALA A 419 -7.08 14.34 2.55
C ALA A 419 -6.59 14.02 1.12
N GLN A 420 -5.64 14.81 0.59
CA GLN A 420 -5.06 14.56 -0.74
C GLN A 420 -4.16 13.32 -0.74
N ILE A 421 -3.38 13.13 0.33
CA ILE A 421 -2.57 11.91 0.49
C ILE A 421 -3.47 10.68 0.49
N VAL A 422 -4.57 10.71 1.25
CA VAL A 422 -5.55 9.62 1.32
C VAL A 422 -6.20 9.38 -0.04
N ASP A 423 -6.64 10.44 -0.73
CA ASP A 423 -7.28 10.34 -2.04
C ASP A 423 -6.35 9.70 -3.07
N LEU A 424 -5.10 10.13 -3.11
CA LEU A 424 -4.15 9.65 -4.10
C LEU A 424 -3.71 8.20 -3.86
N VAL A 425 -3.48 7.82 -2.59
CA VAL A 425 -3.19 6.43 -2.22
C VAL A 425 -4.39 5.53 -2.53
N HIS A 426 -5.61 6.02 -2.28
CA HIS A 426 -6.84 5.35 -2.64
C HIS A 426 -6.96 5.15 -4.17
N CYS A 427 -6.73 6.19 -4.97
CA CYS A 427 -6.72 6.09 -6.44
C CYS A 427 -5.70 5.06 -6.94
N PHE A 428 -4.46 5.10 -6.42
CA PHE A 428 -3.44 4.10 -6.74
C PHE A 428 -3.92 2.68 -6.47
N SER A 429 -4.44 2.44 -5.27
CA SER A 429 -4.93 1.12 -4.88
C SER A 429 -6.12 0.67 -5.73
N ARG A 430 -7.00 1.58 -6.15
CA ARG A 430 -8.09 1.24 -7.08
C ARG A 430 -7.56 0.78 -8.42
N GLU A 431 -6.63 1.49 -9.03
CA GLU A 431 -6.08 1.15 -10.34
C GLU A 431 -5.26 -0.15 -10.33
N VAL A 432 -4.56 -0.42 -9.21
CA VAL A 432 -3.65 -1.57 -9.12
C VAL A 432 -4.31 -2.80 -8.47
N GLU A 433 -4.99 -2.64 -7.32
CA GLU A 433 -5.42 -3.78 -6.50
C GLU A 433 -6.84 -4.27 -6.79
N HIS A 434 -7.71 -3.44 -7.40
CA HIS A 434 -9.06 -3.87 -7.79
C HIS A 434 -9.08 -4.76 -9.04
N SER A 435 -8.00 -4.77 -9.82
CA SER A 435 -7.80 -5.68 -10.93
C SER A 435 -6.68 -6.66 -10.59
N ASP A 436 -7.03 -7.94 -10.48
CA ASP A 436 -6.02 -9.00 -10.34
C ASP A 436 -5.06 -9.03 -11.54
N GLU A 437 -5.54 -8.63 -12.73
CA GLU A 437 -4.75 -8.53 -13.95
C GLU A 437 -3.73 -7.39 -13.86
N ASN A 438 -4.12 -6.19 -13.39
CA ASN A 438 -3.20 -5.07 -13.21
C ASN A 438 -2.14 -5.36 -12.15
N ARG A 439 -2.56 -5.93 -11.01
CA ARG A 439 -1.62 -6.33 -9.96
C ARG A 439 -0.65 -7.40 -10.44
N GLY A 440 -1.17 -8.43 -11.10
CA GLY A 440 -0.37 -9.50 -11.68
C GLY A 440 0.60 -9.00 -12.74
N LEU A 441 0.17 -8.05 -13.58
CA LEU A 441 1.02 -7.40 -14.57
C LEU A 441 2.17 -6.64 -13.89
N LEU A 442 1.91 -5.87 -12.84
CA LEU A 442 2.96 -5.17 -12.08
C LEU A 442 3.94 -6.17 -11.45
N GLU A 443 3.45 -7.22 -10.79
CA GLU A 443 4.31 -8.28 -10.24
C GLU A 443 5.18 -8.94 -11.31
N ASP A 444 4.62 -9.23 -12.46
CA ASP A 444 5.29 -9.84 -13.61
C ASP A 444 6.39 -8.94 -14.19
N GLU A 445 6.10 -7.65 -14.43
CA GLU A 445 7.09 -6.69 -14.91
C GLU A 445 8.24 -6.53 -13.91
N LEU A 446 7.94 -6.43 -12.62
CA LEU A 446 8.94 -6.35 -11.55
C LEU A 446 9.88 -7.57 -11.50
N VAL A 447 9.38 -8.75 -11.85
CA VAL A 447 10.19 -9.99 -11.83
C VAL A 447 10.99 -10.14 -13.13
N LYS A 448 10.41 -9.82 -14.29
CA LYS A 448 10.96 -10.12 -15.61
C LYS A 448 11.99 -9.10 -16.10
N ARG A 449 11.85 -7.82 -15.68
CA ARG A 449 12.68 -6.73 -16.19
C ARG A 449 13.94 -6.50 -15.35
N GLU A 450 15.09 -6.36 -16.02
CA GLU A 450 16.38 -6.09 -15.38
C GLU A 450 16.43 -4.68 -14.76
N GLU A 451 15.67 -3.73 -15.30
CA GLU A 451 15.49 -2.37 -14.78
C GLU A 451 14.97 -2.35 -13.35
N PHE A 452 14.31 -3.44 -12.91
CA PHE A 452 13.82 -3.62 -11.55
C PHE A 452 14.65 -4.65 -10.76
N CYS A 453 15.94 -4.77 -11.07
CA CYS A 453 16.85 -5.58 -10.26
C CYS A 453 17.02 -5.01 -8.85
N LEU A 454 17.61 -5.81 -7.95
CA LEU A 454 17.83 -5.39 -6.56
C LEU A 454 18.53 -4.03 -6.46
N ARG A 455 19.57 -3.80 -7.26
CA ARG A 455 20.36 -2.56 -7.19
C ARG A 455 19.56 -1.34 -7.64
N ALA A 456 18.77 -1.48 -8.70
CA ALA A 456 17.91 -0.41 -9.20
C ALA A 456 16.85 -0.02 -8.15
N LEU A 457 16.15 -0.99 -7.57
CA LEU A 457 15.15 -0.74 -6.53
C LEU A 457 15.77 -0.20 -5.23
N LEU A 458 16.98 -0.66 -4.85
CA LEU A 458 17.72 -0.06 -3.74
C LEU A 458 18.07 1.41 -4.02
N ALA A 459 18.55 1.72 -5.24
CA ALA A 459 18.85 3.11 -5.63
C ALA A 459 17.59 3.99 -5.70
N ALA A 460 16.43 3.41 -6.06
CA ALA A 460 15.16 4.13 -6.02
C ALA A 460 14.63 4.34 -4.59
N SER A 461 15.00 3.48 -3.63
CA SER A 461 14.52 3.52 -2.26
C SER A 461 15.34 4.42 -1.34
N VAL A 462 16.63 4.64 -1.61
CA VAL A 462 17.56 5.34 -0.70
C VAL A 462 18.16 6.56 -1.37
N GLU A 463 18.10 7.72 -0.72
CA GLU A 463 18.87 8.89 -1.14
C GLU A 463 20.35 8.75 -0.74
N TRP A 464 21.22 8.69 -1.71
CA TRP A 464 22.66 8.72 -1.49
C TRP A 464 23.14 10.18 -1.39
N LYS A 465 23.57 10.55 -0.19
CA LYS A 465 24.27 11.82 0.05
C LYS A 465 25.75 11.68 -0.27
#